data_413b1f9c99d8a30d727a77ed0a575246
#
_entry.id   413b1f9c99d8a30d727a77ed0a575246
#
_cell.length_a   1.000
_cell.length_b   1.000
_cell.length_c   1.000
_cell.angle_alpha   90.00
_cell.angle_beta   90.00
_cell.angle_gamma   90.00
#
_symmetry.space_group_name_H-M   'P 1'
#
loop_
_entity.id
_entity.type
_entity.pdbx_description
1 polymer ?
#
loop_
_entity_poly.entity_id
_entity_poly.type
_entity_poly.pdbx_seq_one_letter_code
_entity_poly.pdbx_strand_id
1 'polypeptide(L)'
;MAVVNAMISSMSRLLLSTAVIGLGLSVVPAFAEAGFDPLGAKPAEAVAPDAVESKTLPPAVDSATSPAQATTAPAVEPAQPATETAAPAATPAIAPAPVVTPVPVVATAPQGMPVDQAIVAEIAKVVASATGDARRRADAVAKVYAAHGNQPLWVEGDHYSSKAKATIARLADAVNDGLNPIDYALPEADLTASTTELVANADLRVSMAVATFAEQASGGRVAPLSISKDITRTPERISAEKALTKVSSAADPAAALDSFNPPTEGFRRLKAMLAQVRAANSNSEAQSAEPVVLTKSLKPGMSDQGVPTLRKRLGVAEPDAGQDPAVYDAALVTAVEAFQKSNGLSSDGVIGSRTVAVLNGAHRDIEGEIIANMEMWRWMPRDLSQDYVLVNIPEFKVRVFRHGQKVHEARVVVGKATNQTPIFSGEMQYLVVNPYWHVPESIKIKEMLPEIKADPAGYFSRHGYEVTYDGQLIDPTRIIWDENAVKAVGIRQVPGEANALGHIKFMFPNQHAVYLHDTPLRSLFNRDVRAFSHGCVRVDDPMAFADAVLQGDPQWTVPKLQAMFGGDEKRVDIATHLKVHLAYFTAFVDDGGKLQIRDDIYGHIQAVKKALGMSQV
;
A
#
# COMPACT_ATOMS: atom_id res chain seq x y z
N MET A 1 -23.59 -12.64 -51.23
CA MET A 1 -24.97 -13.08 -50.97
C MET A 1 -25.24 -12.76 -49.52
N ALA A 2 -25.79 -11.67 -49.29
CA ALA A 2 -27.22 -11.42 -49.25
C ALA A 2 -27.80 -12.08 -47.98
N VAL A 3 -28.30 -11.38 -47.09
CA VAL A 3 -29.51 -10.60 -46.88
C VAL A 3 -30.05 -11.07 -45.54
N VAL A 4 -30.52 -10.39 -44.54
CA VAL A 4 -31.40 -9.25 -44.34
C VAL A 4 -31.49 -9.06 -42.84
N ASN A 5 -31.24 -7.92 -42.22
CA ASN A 5 -32.16 -6.82 -41.93
C ASN A 5 -33.43 -7.16 -41.15
N ALA A 6 -33.49 -6.55 -39.99
CA ALA A 6 -34.52 -5.58 -39.56
C ALA A 6 -35.79 -6.15 -38.92
N MET A 7 -36.21 -5.57 -37.85
CA MET A 7 -37.46 -4.79 -37.69
C MET A 7 -37.78 -4.65 -36.21
N ILE A 8 -37.80 -3.44 -35.73
CA ILE A 8 -38.90 -2.45 -35.59
C ILE A 8 -39.46 -2.52 -34.17
N SER A 9 -39.29 -1.53 -33.32
CA SER A 9 -39.89 -0.20 -33.25
C SER A 9 -41.43 -0.21 -33.06
N SER A 10 -41.81 0.52 -32.02
CA SER A 10 -43.05 1.32 -31.97
C SER A 10 -44.24 0.76 -31.18
N MET A 11 -44.72 1.47 -30.23
CA MET A 11 -45.93 2.31 -30.12
C MET A 11 -46.22 2.54 -28.64
N SER A 12 -46.16 3.70 -28.12
CA SER A 12 -46.99 4.92 -28.27
C SER A 12 -48.41 4.83 -27.71
N ARG A 13 -48.63 5.70 -26.71
CA ARG A 13 -49.84 6.50 -26.40
C ARG A 13 -51.05 5.79 -25.81
N LEU A 14 -51.63 6.29 -24.80
CA LEU A 14 -52.54 7.39 -24.56
C LEU A 14 -53.33 7.17 -23.26
N LEU A 15 -53.59 8.06 -22.50
CA LEU A 15 -54.55 9.07 -22.06
C LEU A 15 -54.75 9.12 -20.55
N LEU A 16 -54.56 10.29 -20.01
CA LEU A 16 -55.46 11.23 -19.32
C LEU A 16 -56.43 10.62 -18.26
N SER A 17 -56.37 11.04 -17.02
CA SER A 17 -57.01 12.22 -16.45
C SER A 17 -57.26 12.10 -14.94
N THR A 18 -57.20 13.25 -14.33
CA THR A 18 -57.89 13.83 -13.17
C THR A 18 -57.48 13.45 -11.75
N ALA A 19 -56.83 14.44 -11.19
CA ALA A 19 -56.94 15.09 -9.90
C ALA A 19 -57.72 14.42 -8.76
N VAL A 20 -57.09 14.35 -7.55
CA VAL A 20 -57.65 14.90 -6.32
C VAL A 20 -56.52 15.12 -5.31
N ILE A 21 -56.60 16.26 -4.67
CA ILE A 21 -55.76 16.86 -3.62
C ILE A 21 -55.74 15.99 -2.37
N GLY A 22 -54.53 15.77 -1.83
CA GLY A 22 -54.33 15.23 -0.49
C GLY A 22 -53.00 15.69 0.07
N LEU A 23 -53.01 16.71 0.91
CA LEU A 23 -51.84 17.10 1.74
C LEU A 23 -51.46 15.95 2.66
N GLY A 24 -50.25 15.46 2.49
CA GLY A 24 -49.56 14.58 3.43
C GLY A 24 -48.11 14.98 3.53
N LEU A 25 -47.76 15.71 4.57
CA LEU A 25 -46.38 15.98 4.91
C LEU A 25 -45.66 14.64 5.23
N SER A 26 -44.85 14.18 4.30
CA SER A 26 -43.87 13.15 4.57
C SER A 26 -42.51 13.83 4.69
N VAL A 27 -42.02 13.93 5.91
CA VAL A 27 -40.64 14.31 6.21
C VAL A 27 -39.74 13.16 5.72
N VAL A 28 -39.09 13.37 4.59
CA VAL A 28 -37.95 12.56 4.15
C VAL A 28 -36.73 13.13 4.84
N PRO A 29 -35.97 12.37 5.64
CA PRO A 29 -34.68 12.86 6.10
C PRO A 29 -33.76 12.94 4.89
N ALA A 30 -33.44 14.14 4.47
CA ALA A 30 -32.34 14.41 3.57
C ALA A 30 -31.06 13.93 4.27
N PHE A 31 -30.42 12.91 3.74
CA PHE A 31 -29.01 12.68 3.97
C PHE A 31 -28.28 13.87 3.33
N ALA A 32 -27.97 14.86 4.15
CA ALA A 32 -27.02 15.89 3.78
C ALA A 32 -25.68 15.20 3.56
N GLU A 33 -25.22 15.13 2.33
CA GLU A 33 -23.82 14.98 2.02
C GLU A 33 -23.11 16.12 2.78
N ALA A 34 -22.35 15.77 3.81
CA ALA A 34 -21.52 16.70 4.52
C ALA A 34 -20.42 17.16 3.55
N GLY A 35 -20.66 18.27 2.88
CA GLY A 35 -19.65 19.03 2.17
C GLY A 35 -18.52 19.31 3.15
N PHE A 36 -17.33 18.86 2.82
CA PHE A 36 -16.13 19.08 3.61
C PHE A 36 -15.76 20.58 3.53
N ASP A 37 -16.08 21.34 4.57
CA ASP A 37 -15.55 22.68 4.79
C ASP A 37 -14.13 22.52 5.37
N PRO A 38 -13.06 22.89 4.65
CA PRO A 38 -11.69 22.75 5.14
C PRO A 38 -11.38 23.62 6.35
N LEU A 39 -12.27 24.54 6.75
CA LEU A 39 -11.99 25.57 7.76
C LEU A 39 -13.10 25.73 8.82
N GLY A 40 -13.95 24.76 9.07
CA GLY A 40 -15.09 24.82 10.01
C GLY A 40 -14.80 25.44 11.39
N ALA A 41 -14.30 26.67 11.42
CA ALA A 41 -14.17 27.51 12.60
C ALA A 41 -15.32 28.52 12.62
N LYS A 42 -16.15 28.48 13.67
CA LYS A 42 -17.10 29.54 13.97
C LYS A 42 -16.38 30.90 14.08
N PRO A 43 -16.96 32.01 13.56
CA PRO A 43 -16.38 33.32 13.73
C PRO A 43 -16.27 33.68 15.21
N ALA A 44 -15.09 34.10 15.66
CA ALA A 44 -14.91 34.76 16.93
C ALA A 44 -15.49 36.18 16.83
N GLU A 45 -16.23 36.60 17.83
CA GLU A 45 -16.77 37.95 17.97
C GLU A 45 -15.63 38.98 17.89
N ALA A 46 -15.86 40.00 17.06
CA ALA A 46 -14.93 41.09 16.85
C ALA A 46 -14.86 41.98 18.11
N VAL A 47 -13.69 42.03 18.73
CA VAL A 47 -13.30 43.08 19.67
C VAL A 47 -12.54 44.15 18.87
N ALA A 48 -13.01 45.39 18.94
CA ALA A 48 -12.45 46.52 18.27
C ALA A 48 -11.02 46.83 18.77
N PRO A 49 -10.07 47.21 17.90
CA PRO A 49 -8.72 47.58 18.31
C PRO A 49 -8.65 49.04 18.71
N ASP A 50 -8.07 49.30 19.88
CA ASP A 50 -7.62 50.63 20.30
C ASP A 50 -6.38 51.05 19.47
N ALA A 51 -6.37 52.33 19.13
CA ALA A 51 -5.34 52.99 18.33
C ALA A 51 -3.99 53.08 19.07
N VAL A 52 -2.91 52.69 18.42
CA VAL A 52 -1.53 53.01 18.84
C VAL A 52 -0.72 53.53 17.65
N GLU A 53 -0.07 54.64 17.98
CA GLU A 53 0.69 55.58 17.13
C GLU A 53 1.78 54.98 16.24
N SER A 54 1.94 55.63 15.08
CA SER A 54 3.02 55.48 14.13
C SER A 54 4.37 55.90 14.71
N LYS A 55 5.41 55.07 14.57
CA LYS A 55 6.81 55.47 14.62
C LYS A 55 7.55 55.08 13.35
N THR A 56 8.18 56.05 12.78
CA THR A 56 8.95 56.14 11.54
C THR A 56 10.16 55.23 11.48
N LEU A 57 10.41 54.66 10.29
CA LEU A 57 11.61 53.97 9.85
C LEU A 57 12.75 54.95 9.53
N PRO A 58 14.01 54.57 9.78
CA PRO A 58 15.16 55.19 9.12
C PRO A 58 15.62 54.38 7.89
N PRO A 59 16.44 55.02 6.99
CA PRO A 59 16.56 54.62 5.59
C PRO A 59 17.65 53.58 5.28
N ALA A 60 17.53 53.02 4.08
CA ALA A 60 18.38 52.03 3.45
C ALA A 60 19.83 52.51 3.25
N VAL A 61 20.78 51.59 3.31
CA VAL A 61 22.13 51.77 2.78
C VAL A 61 22.42 50.70 1.73
N ASP A 62 22.76 51.18 0.54
CA ASP A 62 23.32 50.44 -0.58
C ASP A 62 24.67 49.81 -0.25
N SER A 63 24.95 48.63 -0.79
CA SER A 63 26.26 48.37 -1.40
C SER A 63 26.27 47.10 -2.24
N ALA A 64 26.45 47.32 -3.50
CA ALA A 64 26.88 46.52 -4.62
C ALA A 64 27.99 45.49 -4.33
N THR A 65 27.98 44.34 -4.98
CA THR A 65 28.81 44.01 -6.17
C THR A 65 28.67 42.52 -6.52
N SER A 66 28.33 42.31 -7.78
CA SER A 66 28.50 41.04 -8.54
C SER A 66 29.97 40.89 -8.96
N PRO A 67 30.50 39.75 -9.41
CA PRO A 67 30.06 39.22 -10.69
C PRO A 67 29.96 37.69 -10.82
N ALA A 68 29.18 37.34 -11.82
CA ALA A 68 28.95 36.06 -12.41
C ALA A 68 30.17 35.40 -13.07
N GLN A 69 30.17 34.07 -13.09
CA GLN A 69 30.69 33.34 -14.24
C GLN A 69 29.69 32.25 -14.65
N ALA A 70 29.22 32.41 -15.87
CA ALA A 70 28.38 31.46 -16.58
C ALA A 70 29.25 30.38 -17.22
N THR A 71 28.85 29.11 -17.05
CA THR A 71 29.27 28.05 -17.94
C THR A 71 28.04 27.51 -18.64
N THR A 72 28.06 27.64 -19.94
CA THR A 72 27.08 27.23 -20.94
C THR A 72 27.03 25.72 -21.04
N ALA A 73 25.83 25.15 -20.94
CA ALA A 73 25.52 23.82 -21.44
C ALA A 73 24.74 23.92 -22.77
N PRO A 74 24.93 23.02 -23.72
CA PRO A 74 24.34 23.12 -25.05
C PRO A 74 22.86 22.76 -25.06
N ALA A 75 22.11 23.54 -25.86
CA ALA A 75 20.71 23.33 -26.13
C ALA A 75 20.47 22.03 -26.89
N VAL A 76 19.48 21.25 -26.44
CA VAL A 76 18.90 20.17 -27.23
C VAL A 76 17.56 20.67 -27.76
N GLU A 77 17.42 20.61 -29.05
CA GLU A 77 16.27 20.97 -29.87
C GLU A 77 15.06 20.09 -29.55
N PRO A 78 13.83 20.63 -29.43
CA PRO A 78 12.65 19.81 -29.17
C PRO A 78 12.13 19.16 -30.46
N ALA A 79 12.13 17.83 -30.49
CA ALA A 79 11.44 17.07 -31.54
C ALA A 79 9.92 17.18 -31.35
N GLN A 80 9.20 17.47 -32.44
CA GLN A 80 7.75 17.52 -32.53
C GLN A 80 7.12 16.14 -32.25
N PRO A 81 5.98 16.06 -31.58
CA PRO A 81 5.26 14.81 -31.40
C PRO A 81 4.46 14.47 -32.68
N ALA A 82 4.75 13.32 -33.23
CA ALA A 82 3.86 12.67 -34.21
C ALA A 82 2.61 12.16 -33.46
N THR A 83 1.46 12.61 -33.92
CA THR A 83 0.16 12.08 -33.51
C THR A 83 -0.04 10.70 -34.10
N GLU A 84 0.04 9.67 -33.27
CA GLU A 84 -0.47 8.35 -33.62
C GLU A 84 -1.49 7.91 -32.58
N THR A 85 -2.72 7.74 -33.07
CA THR A 85 -3.87 7.31 -32.29
C THR A 85 -3.73 5.82 -32.02
N ALA A 86 -3.19 5.45 -30.86
CA ALA A 86 -3.17 4.06 -30.42
C ALA A 86 -4.43 3.72 -29.63
N ALA A 87 -5.18 2.76 -30.11
CA ALA A 87 -6.23 2.08 -29.39
C ALA A 87 -5.69 1.47 -28.07
N PRO A 88 -6.54 1.31 -27.03
CA PRO A 88 -6.10 0.78 -25.75
C PRO A 88 -5.57 -0.64 -25.94
N ALA A 89 -4.29 -0.84 -25.65
CA ALA A 89 -3.68 -2.15 -25.64
C ALA A 89 -4.36 -3.01 -24.57
N ALA A 90 -4.92 -4.12 -25.01
CA ALA A 90 -5.40 -5.18 -24.14
C ALA A 90 -4.25 -5.64 -23.24
N THR A 91 -4.50 -5.69 -21.96
CA THR A 91 -3.61 -6.30 -20.96
C THR A 91 -3.26 -7.71 -21.40
N PRO A 92 -1.97 -8.09 -21.54
CA PRO A 92 -1.65 -9.45 -21.88
C PRO A 92 -2.09 -10.37 -20.74
N ALA A 93 -3.07 -11.21 -21.02
CA ALA A 93 -3.41 -12.33 -20.16
C ALA A 93 -2.16 -13.18 -19.98
N ILE A 94 -1.70 -13.34 -18.73
CA ILE A 94 -0.64 -14.30 -18.39
C ILE A 94 -1.21 -15.68 -18.70
N ALA A 95 -0.76 -16.28 -19.80
CA ALA A 95 -1.08 -17.67 -20.08
C ALA A 95 -0.55 -18.54 -18.93
N PRO A 96 -1.35 -19.49 -18.41
CA PRO A 96 -0.85 -20.43 -17.42
C PRO A 96 0.34 -21.20 -18.06
N ALA A 97 1.43 -21.30 -17.32
CA ALA A 97 2.57 -22.09 -17.72
C ALA A 97 2.09 -23.52 -18.03
N PRO A 98 2.62 -24.16 -19.08
CA PRO A 98 2.21 -25.52 -19.42
C PRO A 98 2.49 -26.44 -18.23
N VAL A 99 1.46 -27.16 -17.77
CA VAL A 99 1.61 -28.23 -16.80
C VAL A 99 2.44 -29.32 -17.46
N VAL A 100 3.73 -29.37 -17.15
CA VAL A 100 4.59 -30.48 -17.57
C VAL A 100 4.28 -31.65 -16.65
N THR A 101 3.48 -32.57 -17.13
CA THR A 101 3.31 -33.87 -16.49
C THR A 101 4.67 -34.58 -16.45
N PRO A 102 5.09 -35.16 -15.32
CA PRO A 102 6.34 -35.90 -15.27
C PRO A 102 6.24 -37.13 -16.19
N VAL A 103 7.09 -37.15 -17.19
CA VAL A 103 7.23 -38.35 -18.04
C VAL A 103 8.09 -39.36 -17.29
N PRO A 104 7.67 -40.60 -17.12
CA PRO A 104 8.49 -41.62 -16.47
C PRO A 104 9.75 -41.88 -17.32
N VAL A 105 10.89 -41.68 -16.70
CA VAL A 105 12.20 -41.86 -17.35
C VAL A 105 12.54 -43.35 -17.33
N VAL A 106 12.54 -43.98 -18.49
CA VAL A 106 13.03 -45.36 -18.68
C VAL A 106 14.54 -45.32 -18.92
N ALA A 107 15.26 -45.99 -18.05
CA ALA A 107 16.72 -46.05 -18.09
C ALA A 107 17.24 -46.84 -19.30
N THR A 108 18.06 -46.21 -20.13
CA THR A 108 18.94 -46.88 -21.13
C THR A 108 20.36 -46.38 -20.93
N ALA A 109 21.33 -47.29 -21.07
CA ALA A 109 22.75 -47.06 -20.79
C ALA A 109 23.36 -45.89 -21.61
N PRO A 110 24.29 -45.12 -21.06
CA PRO A 110 24.80 -43.90 -21.66
C PRO A 110 25.76 -44.18 -22.81
N GLN A 111 25.32 -43.91 -24.02
CA GLN A 111 26.23 -43.61 -25.13
C GLN A 111 25.96 -42.16 -25.49
N GLY A 112 26.83 -41.22 -25.08
CA GLY A 112 26.42 -39.84 -25.25
C GLY A 112 27.57 -38.84 -25.27
N MET A 113 27.12 -37.67 -25.56
CA MET A 113 27.79 -36.39 -25.50
C MET A 113 28.47 -36.17 -24.12
N PRO A 114 29.66 -35.58 -24.04
CA PRO A 114 30.23 -35.13 -22.77
C PRO A 114 29.25 -34.24 -21.97
N VAL A 115 29.26 -34.33 -20.63
CA VAL A 115 28.28 -33.67 -19.80
C VAL A 115 28.30 -32.14 -19.93
N ASP A 116 29.46 -31.55 -20.13
CA ASP A 116 29.62 -30.09 -20.38
C ASP A 116 28.93 -29.66 -21.68
N GLN A 117 29.03 -30.48 -22.73
CA GLN A 117 28.33 -30.21 -23.98
C GLN A 117 26.82 -30.43 -23.85
N ALA A 118 26.39 -31.43 -23.08
CA ALA A 118 24.98 -31.67 -22.79
C ALA A 118 24.35 -30.49 -22.00
N ILE A 119 25.07 -29.92 -21.04
CA ILE A 119 24.65 -28.72 -20.30
C ILE A 119 24.52 -27.52 -21.26
N VAL A 120 25.48 -27.28 -22.12
CA VAL A 120 25.42 -26.19 -23.13
C VAL A 120 24.19 -26.36 -24.03
N ALA A 121 23.95 -27.58 -24.49
CA ALA A 121 22.81 -27.89 -25.35
C ALA A 121 21.47 -27.67 -24.65
N GLU A 122 21.36 -28.06 -23.37
CA GLU A 122 20.16 -27.90 -22.59
C GLU A 122 19.90 -26.41 -22.23
N ILE A 123 20.94 -25.67 -21.88
CA ILE A 123 20.87 -24.20 -21.68
C ILE A 123 20.36 -23.53 -22.96
N ALA A 124 20.88 -23.92 -24.12
CA ALA A 124 20.46 -23.34 -25.41
C ALA A 124 18.96 -23.57 -25.68
N LYS A 125 18.40 -24.73 -25.32
CA LYS A 125 16.97 -25.02 -25.43
C LYS A 125 16.13 -24.11 -24.50
N VAL A 126 16.55 -24.00 -23.23
CA VAL A 126 15.85 -23.15 -22.26
C VAL A 126 15.89 -21.67 -22.68
N VAL A 127 17.06 -21.19 -23.10
CA VAL A 127 17.26 -19.83 -23.60
C VAL A 127 16.42 -19.54 -24.84
N ALA A 128 16.32 -20.50 -25.77
CA ALA A 128 15.55 -20.34 -27.02
C ALA A 128 14.03 -20.26 -26.77
N SER A 129 13.51 -20.99 -25.75
CA SER A 129 12.09 -21.03 -25.42
C SER A 129 11.63 -19.93 -24.48
N ALA A 130 12.55 -19.33 -23.73
CA ALA A 130 12.24 -18.33 -22.71
C ALA A 130 12.06 -16.93 -23.28
N THR A 131 11.14 -16.13 -22.67
CA THR A 131 10.89 -14.72 -23.00
C THR A 131 10.89 -13.86 -21.74
N GLY A 132 11.03 -12.55 -21.88
CA GLY A 132 10.94 -11.60 -20.76
C GLY A 132 11.87 -11.93 -19.59
N ASP A 133 11.33 -11.98 -18.39
CA ASP A 133 12.08 -12.26 -17.16
C ASP A 133 12.67 -13.68 -17.13
N ALA A 134 11.95 -14.65 -17.68
CA ALA A 134 12.45 -16.02 -17.80
C ALA A 134 13.71 -16.08 -18.69
N ARG A 135 13.73 -15.31 -19.77
CA ARG A 135 14.91 -15.21 -20.64
C ARG A 135 16.09 -14.58 -19.90
N ARG A 136 15.88 -13.47 -19.19
CA ARG A 136 16.94 -12.86 -18.39
C ARG A 136 17.52 -13.82 -17.35
N ARG A 137 16.67 -14.61 -16.68
CA ARG A 137 17.12 -15.65 -15.75
C ARG A 137 17.94 -16.73 -16.44
N ALA A 138 17.45 -17.25 -17.56
CA ALA A 138 18.15 -18.27 -18.33
C ALA A 138 19.54 -17.80 -18.83
N ASP A 139 19.63 -16.56 -19.34
CA ASP A 139 20.89 -15.95 -19.75
C ASP A 139 21.86 -15.76 -18.57
N ALA A 140 21.37 -15.41 -17.39
CA ALA A 140 22.18 -15.29 -16.18
C ALA A 140 22.67 -16.66 -15.66
N VAL A 141 21.81 -17.68 -15.70
CA VAL A 141 22.16 -19.07 -15.38
C VAL A 141 23.24 -19.58 -16.34
N ALA A 142 23.09 -19.33 -17.65
CA ALA A 142 24.08 -19.69 -18.66
C ALA A 142 25.48 -19.13 -18.34
N LYS A 143 25.56 -17.87 -17.89
CA LYS A 143 26.84 -17.25 -17.48
C LYS A 143 27.48 -17.97 -16.30
N VAL A 144 26.70 -18.40 -15.33
CA VAL A 144 27.23 -19.15 -14.17
C VAL A 144 27.81 -20.49 -14.61
N TYR A 145 27.10 -21.23 -15.44
CA TYR A 145 27.64 -22.49 -15.99
C TYR A 145 28.88 -22.28 -16.82
N ALA A 146 28.91 -21.29 -17.72
CA ALA A 146 30.09 -20.97 -18.49
C ALA A 146 31.30 -20.64 -17.60
N ALA A 147 31.10 -19.86 -16.53
CA ALA A 147 32.14 -19.57 -15.57
C ALA A 147 32.59 -20.79 -14.75
N HIS A 148 31.75 -21.82 -14.65
CA HIS A 148 32.04 -23.11 -13.99
C HIS A 148 32.50 -24.19 -14.97
N GLY A 149 32.93 -23.84 -16.17
CA GLY A 149 33.38 -24.77 -17.21
C GLY A 149 32.26 -25.68 -17.72
N ASN A 150 31.00 -25.25 -17.61
CA ASN A 150 29.80 -26.02 -17.96
C ASN A 150 29.70 -27.37 -17.24
N GLN A 151 30.28 -27.47 -16.03
CA GLN A 151 30.14 -28.67 -15.21
C GLN A 151 28.86 -28.61 -14.39
N PRO A 152 28.29 -29.79 -14.03
CA PRO A 152 27.12 -29.83 -13.11
C PRO A 152 27.40 -29.15 -11.79
N LEU A 153 26.39 -28.44 -11.27
CA LEU A 153 26.39 -27.77 -9.96
C LEU A 153 25.73 -28.60 -8.86
N TRP A 154 24.80 -29.48 -9.26
CA TRP A 154 23.87 -30.17 -8.38
C TRP A 154 23.91 -31.70 -8.48
N VAL A 155 24.40 -32.23 -9.60
CA VAL A 155 24.44 -33.67 -9.88
C VAL A 155 25.87 -34.19 -9.82
N GLU A 156 26.05 -35.31 -9.12
CA GLU A 156 27.31 -36.05 -8.99
C GLU A 156 27.13 -37.44 -9.58
N GLY A 157 27.77 -37.68 -10.71
CA GLY A 157 27.56 -38.95 -11.46
C GLY A 157 26.14 -39.05 -12.03
N ASP A 158 25.34 -39.97 -11.49
CA ASP A 158 23.98 -40.27 -11.93
C ASP A 158 22.91 -39.87 -10.92
N HIS A 159 23.28 -39.16 -9.84
CA HIS A 159 22.38 -38.81 -8.72
C HIS A 159 22.57 -37.37 -8.25
N TYR A 160 21.59 -36.84 -7.54
CA TYR A 160 21.72 -35.54 -6.88
C TYR A 160 22.70 -35.59 -5.73
N SER A 161 23.58 -34.57 -5.65
CA SER A 161 24.41 -34.33 -4.49
C SER A 161 23.58 -34.07 -3.23
N SER A 162 24.19 -34.22 -2.06
CA SER A 162 23.51 -33.88 -0.79
C SER A 162 23.05 -32.41 -0.74
N LYS A 163 23.81 -31.51 -1.34
CA LYS A 163 23.48 -30.10 -1.48
C LYS A 163 22.23 -29.90 -2.37
N ALA A 164 22.16 -30.61 -3.51
CA ALA A 164 21.00 -30.55 -4.37
C ALA A 164 19.72 -31.03 -3.66
N LYS A 165 19.79 -32.16 -2.95
CA LYS A 165 18.67 -32.68 -2.17
C LYS A 165 18.18 -31.68 -1.12
N ALA A 166 19.08 -31.07 -0.35
CA ALA A 166 18.75 -30.02 0.62
C ALA A 166 18.13 -28.78 -0.07
N THR A 167 18.64 -28.38 -1.23
CA THR A 167 18.13 -27.26 -2.03
C THR A 167 16.72 -27.55 -2.52
N ILE A 168 16.47 -28.73 -3.11
CA ILE A 168 15.16 -29.14 -3.61
C ILE A 168 14.15 -29.19 -2.48
N ALA A 169 14.51 -29.81 -1.34
CA ALA A 169 13.64 -29.88 -0.17
C ALA A 169 13.26 -28.48 0.36
N ARG A 170 14.23 -27.57 0.46
CA ARG A 170 13.96 -26.19 0.89
C ARG A 170 13.10 -25.41 -0.10
N LEU A 171 13.28 -25.61 -1.39
CA LEU A 171 12.43 -24.99 -2.42
C LEU A 171 11.01 -25.55 -2.40
N ALA A 172 10.83 -26.83 -2.14
CA ALA A 172 9.52 -27.44 -1.96
C ALA A 172 8.76 -26.85 -0.74
N ASP A 173 9.51 -26.43 0.29
CA ASP A 173 8.98 -25.77 1.48
C ASP A 173 8.71 -24.27 1.31
N ALA A 174 8.88 -23.70 0.12
CA ALA A 174 8.68 -22.27 -0.15
C ALA A 174 7.26 -21.76 0.15
N VAL A 175 6.30 -22.67 0.26
CA VAL A 175 4.94 -22.37 0.72
C VAL A 175 4.95 -21.68 2.08
N ASN A 176 5.89 -21.99 2.98
CA ASN A 176 6.04 -21.36 4.29
C ASN A 176 6.64 -19.94 4.22
N ASP A 177 7.17 -19.57 3.06
CA ASP A 177 7.52 -18.18 2.75
C ASP A 177 6.34 -17.40 2.13
N GLY A 178 5.17 -18.01 1.97
CA GLY A 178 4.05 -17.42 1.23
C GLY A 178 4.31 -17.37 -0.29
N LEU A 179 5.19 -18.25 -0.79
CA LEU A 179 5.48 -18.43 -2.20
C LEU A 179 4.84 -19.72 -2.73
N ASN A 180 4.82 -19.89 -4.05
CA ASN A 180 4.21 -21.07 -4.67
C ASN A 180 5.29 -22.02 -5.21
N PRO A 181 5.50 -23.21 -4.61
CA PRO A 181 6.50 -24.17 -5.10
C PRO A 181 6.27 -24.64 -6.54
N ILE A 182 5.04 -24.56 -7.05
CA ILE A 182 4.72 -24.93 -8.45
C ILE A 182 5.49 -24.05 -9.44
N ASP A 183 5.77 -22.80 -9.08
CA ASP A 183 6.49 -21.84 -9.92
C ASP A 183 7.94 -22.29 -10.22
N TYR A 184 8.47 -23.24 -9.45
CA TYR A 184 9.87 -23.67 -9.55
C TYR A 184 10.07 -24.89 -10.43
N ALA A 185 9.01 -25.57 -10.87
CA ALA A 185 9.07 -26.77 -11.68
C ALA A 185 10.13 -27.76 -11.14
N LEU A 186 10.09 -28.00 -9.81
CA LEU A 186 11.09 -28.82 -9.11
C LEU A 186 11.21 -30.20 -9.76
N PRO A 187 12.45 -30.74 -9.90
CA PRO A 187 12.62 -32.14 -10.26
C PRO A 187 12.20 -33.05 -9.12
N GLU A 188 12.03 -34.34 -9.42
CA GLU A 188 11.84 -35.37 -8.38
C GLU A 188 13.07 -35.42 -7.45
N ALA A 189 12.83 -35.76 -6.18
CA ALA A 189 13.90 -35.74 -5.17
C ALA A 189 14.98 -36.80 -5.42
N ASP A 190 14.60 -37.92 -6.06
CA ASP A 190 15.50 -39.00 -6.41
C ASP A 190 15.73 -39.03 -7.93
N LEU A 191 16.95 -38.75 -8.32
CA LEU A 191 17.41 -38.83 -9.71
C LEU A 191 18.19 -40.14 -9.92
N THR A 192 17.80 -40.91 -10.94
CA THR A 192 18.65 -41.94 -11.53
C THR A 192 18.83 -41.57 -12.98
N ALA A 193 19.91 -40.85 -13.30
CA ALA A 193 20.17 -40.36 -14.62
C ALA A 193 20.98 -41.41 -15.41
N SER A 194 20.36 -41.95 -16.45
CA SER A 194 20.99 -42.97 -17.34
C SER A 194 21.70 -42.36 -18.53
N THR A 195 21.54 -41.07 -18.81
CA THR A 195 22.22 -40.34 -19.88
C THR A 195 22.73 -38.98 -19.45
N THR A 196 23.72 -38.43 -20.14
CA THR A 196 24.28 -37.09 -19.87
C THR A 196 23.27 -35.99 -20.11
N GLU A 197 22.32 -36.18 -21.02
CA GLU A 197 21.22 -35.23 -21.27
C GLU A 197 20.26 -35.16 -20.08
N LEU A 198 19.97 -36.28 -19.42
CA LEU A 198 19.15 -36.30 -18.20
C LEU A 198 19.87 -35.62 -17.04
N VAL A 199 21.18 -35.85 -16.90
CA VAL A 199 22.00 -35.11 -15.91
C VAL A 199 21.93 -33.62 -16.17
N ALA A 200 22.13 -33.17 -17.40
CA ALA A 200 22.12 -31.76 -17.77
C ALA A 200 20.75 -31.11 -17.51
N ASN A 201 19.66 -31.78 -17.88
CA ASN A 201 18.32 -31.31 -17.66
C ASN A 201 18.00 -31.20 -16.15
N ALA A 202 18.32 -32.24 -15.37
CA ALA A 202 18.09 -32.27 -13.94
C ALA A 202 18.86 -31.16 -13.20
N ASP A 203 20.13 -30.99 -13.54
CA ASP A 203 21.01 -29.96 -12.97
C ASP A 203 20.52 -28.55 -13.29
N LEU A 204 20.17 -28.28 -14.56
CA LEU A 204 19.67 -26.99 -14.99
C LEU A 204 18.31 -26.65 -14.34
N ARG A 205 17.43 -27.63 -14.15
CA ARG A 205 16.13 -27.42 -13.46
C ARG A 205 16.32 -26.91 -12.02
N VAL A 206 17.25 -27.50 -11.27
CA VAL A 206 17.56 -27.00 -9.92
C VAL A 206 18.08 -25.57 -9.97
N SER A 207 18.99 -25.27 -10.92
CA SER A 207 19.50 -23.90 -11.11
C SER A 207 18.41 -22.89 -11.43
N MET A 208 17.51 -23.22 -12.34
CA MET A 208 16.39 -22.35 -12.71
C MET A 208 15.43 -22.15 -11.52
N ALA A 209 15.20 -23.19 -10.73
CA ALA A 209 14.38 -23.13 -9.53
C ALA A 209 14.99 -22.19 -8.46
N VAL A 210 16.30 -22.32 -8.19
CA VAL A 210 17.04 -21.42 -7.28
C VAL A 210 16.96 -19.98 -7.76
N ALA A 211 17.18 -19.73 -9.05
CA ALA A 211 17.12 -18.39 -9.62
C ALA A 211 15.72 -17.77 -9.50
N THR A 212 14.68 -18.55 -9.79
CA THR A 212 13.29 -18.09 -9.68
C THR A 212 12.90 -17.80 -8.23
N PHE A 213 13.24 -18.70 -7.30
CA PHE A 213 13.00 -18.50 -5.89
C PHE A 213 13.69 -17.24 -5.37
N ALA A 214 14.96 -17.04 -5.67
CA ALA A 214 15.73 -15.89 -5.20
C ALA A 214 15.11 -14.57 -5.66
N GLU A 215 14.68 -14.49 -6.91
CA GLU A 215 14.02 -13.32 -7.48
C GLU A 215 12.68 -13.04 -6.79
N GLN A 216 11.85 -14.08 -6.59
CA GLN A 216 10.56 -13.97 -5.93
C GLN A 216 10.68 -13.70 -4.43
N ALA A 217 11.58 -14.37 -3.74
CA ALA A 217 11.78 -14.20 -2.29
C ALA A 217 12.31 -12.81 -1.95
N SER A 218 13.17 -12.23 -2.79
CA SER A 218 13.76 -10.92 -2.55
C SER A 218 12.91 -9.75 -3.03
N GLY A 219 12.20 -9.87 -4.15
CA GLY A 219 11.51 -8.76 -4.79
C GLY A 219 10.02 -8.97 -5.06
N GLY A 220 9.48 -10.13 -4.65
CA GLY A 220 8.08 -10.47 -4.83
C GLY A 220 7.74 -11.07 -6.20
N ARG A 221 6.55 -11.67 -6.25
CA ARG A 221 5.95 -12.29 -7.44
C ARG A 221 5.21 -11.26 -8.31
N VAL A 222 4.76 -10.17 -7.69
CA VAL A 222 3.91 -9.15 -8.31
C VAL A 222 4.68 -7.84 -8.45
N ALA A 223 4.60 -7.21 -9.60
CA ALA A 223 5.17 -5.88 -9.80
C ALA A 223 4.31 -4.82 -9.10
N PRO A 224 4.84 -3.96 -8.21
CA PRO A 224 4.06 -2.99 -7.46
C PRO A 224 3.20 -2.07 -8.33
N LEU A 225 3.74 -1.58 -9.43
CA LEU A 225 3.03 -0.70 -10.38
C LEU A 225 1.84 -1.38 -11.07
N SER A 226 1.80 -2.72 -11.14
CA SER A 226 0.64 -3.44 -11.70
C SER A 226 -0.56 -3.44 -10.76
N ILE A 227 -0.34 -3.16 -9.47
CA ILE A 227 -1.39 -3.04 -8.47
C ILE A 227 -1.96 -1.61 -8.45
N SER A 228 -1.09 -0.60 -8.41
CA SER A 228 -1.49 0.80 -8.44
C SER A 228 -0.35 1.69 -8.91
N LYS A 229 -0.67 2.74 -9.68
CA LYS A 229 0.27 3.81 -10.05
C LYS A 229 0.83 4.55 -8.83
N ASP A 230 0.15 4.50 -7.71
CA ASP A 230 0.54 5.14 -6.46
C ASP A 230 1.48 4.27 -5.61
N ILE A 231 1.84 3.06 -6.09
CA ILE A 231 2.85 2.19 -5.49
C ILE A 231 4.13 2.27 -6.34
N THR A 232 4.98 3.26 -6.05
CA THR A 232 6.16 3.55 -6.87
C THR A 232 7.45 2.96 -6.31
N ARG A 233 7.33 1.82 -5.61
CA ARG A 233 8.47 1.06 -5.13
C ARG A 233 9.09 0.23 -6.24
N THR A 234 10.42 0.19 -6.28
CA THR A 234 11.19 -0.73 -7.11
C THR A 234 11.86 -1.75 -6.19
N PRO A 235 11.34 -2.99 -6.12
CA PRO A 235 11.90 -4.03 -5.25
C PRO A 235 13.34 -4.39 -5.65
N GLU A 236 14.18 -4.62 -4.66
CA GLU A 236 15.55 -5.09 -4.84
C GLU A 236 15.54 -6.60 -5.10
N ARG A 237 15.62 -6.99 -6.35
CA ARG A 237 15.67 -8.40 -6.75
C ARG A 237 17.10 -8.91 -6.77
N ILE A 238 17.33 -10.06 -6.13
CA ILE A 238 18.62 -10.75 -6.19
C ILE A 238 18.73 -11.41 -7.56
N SER A 239 19.83 -11.11 -8.27
CA SER A 239 20.06 -11.68 -9.59
C SER A 239 20.30 -13.20 -9.53
N ALA A 240 19.90 -13.92 -10.58
CA ALA A 240 20.11 -15.35 -10.70
C ALA A 240 21.59 -15.74 -10.53
N GLU A 241 22.52 -14.93 -11.05
CA GLU A 241 23.96 -15.15 -10.91
C GLU A 241 24.39 -15.12 -9.44
N LYS A 242 24.03 -14.07 -8.69
CA LYS A 242 24.34 -13.97 -7.26
C LYS A 242 23.70 -15.10 -6.46
N ALA A 243 22.46 -15.47 -6.81
CA ALA A 243 21.72 -16.52 -6.13
C ALA A 243 22.39 -17.88 -6.32
N LEU A 244 22.68 -18.26 -7.54
CA LEU A 244 23.32 -19.55 -7.86
C LEU A 244 24.70 -19.65 -7.23
N THR A 245 25.56 -18.63 -7.40
CA THR A 245 26.89 -18.61 -6.80
C THR A 245 26.81 -18.78 -5.30
N LYS A 246 25.86 -18.09 -4.61
CA LYS A 246 25.71 -18.20 -3.18
C LYS A 246 25.23 -19.58 -2.72
N VAL A 247 24.21 -20.15 -3.37
CA VAL A 247 23.59 -21.40 -2.93
C VAL A 247 24.49 -22.60 -3.26
N SER A 248 25.07 -22.67 -4.48
CA SER A 248 25.92 -23.79 -4.90
C SER A 248 27.21 -23.87 -4.08
N SER A 249 27.77 -22.73 -3.65
CA SER A 249 28.99 -22.70 -2.83
C SER A 249 28.73 -22.83 -1.32
N ALA A 250 27.48 -22.69 -0.87
CA ALA A 250 27.15 -22.71 0.55
C ALA A 250 27.40 -24.09 1.18
N ALA A 251 27.85 -24.08 2.45
CA ALA A 251 27.86 -25.29 3.28
C ALA A 251 26.42 -25.71 3.66
N ASP A 252 25.54 -24.73 3.87
CA ASP A 252 24.11 -24.92 4.10
C ASP A 252 23.31 -24.19 3.01
N PRO A 253 22.89 -24.89 1.94
CA PRO A 253 22.08 -24.30 0.87
C PRO A 253 20.71 -23.82 1.33
N ALA A 254 20.10 -24.47 2.33
CA ALA A 254 18.79 -24.08 2.84
C ALA A 254 18.87 -22.70 3.55
N ALA A 255 19.87 -22.50 4.41
CA ALA A 255 20.11 -21.20 5.03
C ALA A 255 20.47 -20.11 4.01
N ALA A 256 21.21 -20.48 2.94
CA ALA A 256 21.49 -19.56 1.84
C ALA A 256 20.22 -19.10 1.14
N LEU A 257 19.28 -20.01 0.85
CA LEU A 257 17.96 -19.72 0.27
C LEU A 257 17.12 -18.85 1.22
N ASP A 258 17.07 -19.18 2.53
CA ASP A 258 16.34 -18.39 3.52
C ASP A 258 16.79 -16.93 3.54
N SER A 259 18.08 -16.68 3.34
CA SER A 259 18.64 -15.33 3.34
C SER A 259 18.15 -14.42 2.20
N PHE A 260 17.44 -14.97 1.21
CA PHE A 260 16.85 -14.19 0.14
C PHE A 260 15.53 -13.53 0.56
N ASN A 261 14.84 -14.07 1.55
CA ASN A 261 13.66 -13.43 2.12
C ASN A 261 14.01 -12.07 2.77
N PRO A 262 13.03 -11.14 2.93
CA PRO A 262 13.26 -9.89 3.63
C PRO A 262 13.79 -10.12 5.06
N PRO A 263 14.89 -9.46 5.46
CA PRO A 263 15.46 -9.63 6.79
C PRO A 263 14.68 -8.86 7.87
N THR A 264 13.64 -8.12 7.49
CA THR A 264 12.88 -7.26 8.38
C THR A 264 12.07 -8.05 9.41
N GLU A 265 11.95 -7.51 10.62
CA GLU A 265 11.21 -8.14 11.72
C GLU A 265 9.74 -8.36 11.35
N GLY A 266 9.11 -7.39 10.67
CA GLY A 266 7.70 -7.51 10.25
C GLY A 266 7.46 -8.71 9.32
N PHE A 267 8.37 -8.97 8.37
CA PHE A 267 8.27 -10.15 7.51
C PHE A 267 8.46 -11.45 8.32
N ARG A 268 9.49 -11.52 9.19
CA ARG A 268 9.77 -12.71 9.99
C ARG A 268 8.60 -13.07 10.91
N ARG A 269 7.99 -12.07 11.56
CA ARG A 269 6.81 -12.27 12.41
C ARG A 269 5.60 -12.78 11.61
N LEU A 270 5.37 -12.25 10.40
CA LEU A 270 4.30 -12.75 9.53
C LEU A 270 4.56 -14.17 9.03
N LYS A 271 5.81 -14.52 8.67
CA LYS A 271 6.19 -15.90 8.30
C LYS A 271 5.90 -16.88 9.45
N ALA A 272 6.28 -16.54 10.67
CA ALA A 272 5.97 -17.36 11.86
C ALA A 272 4.47 -17.48 12.10
N MET A 273 3.71 -16.39 11.93
CA MET A 273 2.25 -16.38 12.07
C MET A 273 1.58 -17.23 10.99
N LEU A 274 2.08 -17.22 9.75
CA LEU A 274 1.57 -18.08 8.67
C LEU A 274 1.65 -19.56 9.05
N ALA A 275 2.79 -19.99 9.61
CA ALA A 275 2.96 -21.36 10.08
C ALA A 275 1.97 -21.71 11.20
N GLN A 276 1.73 -20.80 12.15
CA GLN A 276 0.75 -21.01 13.22
C GLN A 276 -0.68 -21.13 12.69
N VAL A 277 -1.09 -20.26 11.76
CA VAL A 277 -2.42 -20.28 11.15
C VAL A 277 -2.64 -21.59 10.40
N ARG A 278 -1.64 -22.05 9.64
CA ARG A 278 -1.73 -23.34 8.93
C ARG A 278 -1.84 -24.52 9.86
N ALA A 279 -1.04 -24.55 10.94
CA ALA A 279 -1.12 -25.60 11.95
C ALA A 279 -2.50 -25.60 12.65
N ALA A 280 -3.08 -24.44 12.91
CA ALA A 280 -4.42 -24.33 13.46
C ALA A 280 -5.49 -24.82 12.49
N ASN A 281 -5.39 -24.47 11.21
CA ASN A 281 -6.34 -24.90 10.17
C ASN A 281 -6.30 -26.42 9.92
N SER A 282 -5.11 -27.05 9.99
CA SER A 282 -4.98 -28.50 9.83
C SER A 282 -5.56 -29.31 11.00
N ASN A 283 -5.63 -28.69 12.18
CA ASN A 283 -6.21 -29.33 13.39
C ASN A 283 -7.71 -29.04 13.55
N SER A 284 -8.27 -28.12 12.79
CA SER A 284 -9.68 -27.80 12.77
C SER A 284 -10.40 -28.79 11.85
N GLU A 285 -10.82 -29.93 12.37
CA GLU A 285 -11.89 -30.67 11.73
C GLU A 285 -13.08 -29.72 11.63
N ALA A 286 -13.52 -29.44 10.40
CA ALA A 286 -14.63 -28.57 10.12
C ALA A 286 -15.88 -29.11 10.81
N GLN A 287 -16.20 -28.61 12.00
CA GLN A 287 -17.51 -28.81 12.59
C GLN A 287 -18.52 -28.16 11.65
N SER A 288 -19.26 -28.98 10.95
CA SER A 288 -20.42 -28.61 10.12
C SER A 288 -21.55 -28.11 11.04
N ALA A 289 -21.37 -26.91 11.55
CA ALA A 289 -22.37 -26.27 12.39
C ALA A 289 -23.41 -25.59 11.50
N GLU A 290 -24.69 -25.70 11.86
CA GLU A 290 -25.82 -25.06 11.17
C GLU A 290 -25.56 -23.58 10.91
N PRO A 291 -25.73 -23.06 9.67
CA PRO A 291 -25.44 -21.66 9.34
C PRO A 291 -26.40 -20.71 10.05
N VAL A 292 -25.87 -19.61 10.56
CA VAL A 292 -26.67 -18.49 11.07
C VAL A 292 -27.23 -17.72 9.87
N VAL A 293 -28.55 -17.69 9.73
CA VAL A 293 -29.25 -16.94 8.67
C VAL A 293 -30.08 -15.87 9.34
N LEU A 294 -29.84 -14.60 9.01
CA LEU A 294 -30.63 -13.46 9.49
C LEU A 294 -31.36 -12.82 8.32
N THR A 295 -32.60 -12.41 8.55
CA THR A 295 -33.44 -11.76 7.52
C THR A 295 -33.05 -10.29 7.28
N LYS A 296 -32.36 -9.66 8.24
CA LYS A 296 -31.93 -8.24 8.22
C LYS A 296 -30.73 -8.03 9.15
N SER A 297 -30.09 -6.88 9.04
CA SER A 297 -29.10 -6.46 10.05
C SER A 297 -29.76 -6.37 11.42
N LEU A 298 -29.14 -7.00 12.43
CA LEU A 298 -29.71 -7.12 13.77
C LEU A 298 -29.02 -6.16 14.74
N LYS A 299 -29.81 -5.34 15.44
CA LYS A 299 -29.34 -4.45 16.50
C LYS A 299 -29.86 -4.94 17.85
N PRO A 300 -29.22 -4.55 18.97
CA PRO A 300 -29.69 -4.89 20.31
C PRO A 300 -31.21 -4.66 20.50
N GLY A 301 -31.91 -5.63 21.08
CA GLY A 301 -33.35 -5.60 21.32
C GLY A 301 -34.24 -5.97 20.13
N MET A 302 -33.68 -6.21 18.94
CA MET A 302 -34.46 -6.69 17.79
C MET A 302 -34.66 -8.21 17.85
N SER A 303 -35.69 -8.71 17.14
CA SER A 303 -35.96 -10.15 17.02
C SER A 303 -35.72 -10.63 15.60
N ASP A 304 -35.20 -11.85 15.47
CA ASP A 304 -35.00 -12.57 14.21
C ASP A 304 -35.00 -14.09 14.47
N GLN A 305 -35.51 -14.87 13.51
CA GLN A 305 -35.56 -16.33 13.61
C GLN A 305 -34.18 -17.00 13.66
N GLY A 306 -33.14 -16.33 13.20
CA GLY A 306 -31.75 -16.81 13.28
C GLY A 306 -31.09 -16.61 14.64
N VAL A 307 -31.73 -15.92 15.59
CA VAL A 307 -31.15 -15.64 16.92
C VAL A 307 -30.90 -16.91 17.75
N PRO A 308 -31.76 -17.92 17.79
CA PRO A 308 -31.46 -19.17 18.50
C PRO A 308 -30.21 -19.87 17.95
N THR A 309 -30.07 -19.96 16.64
CA THR A 309 -28.87 -20.53 15.98
C THR A 309 -27.61 -19.71 16.31
N LEU A 310 -27.73 -18.36 16.32
CA LEU A 310 -26.64 -17.46 16.72
C LEU A 310 -26.23 -17.68 18.18
N ARG A 311 -27.22 -17.82 19.09
CA ARG A 311 -26.99 -18.08 20.52
C ARG A 311 -26.21 -19.37 20.73
N LYS A 312 -26.67 -20.44 20.09
CA LYS A 312 -25.99 -21.76 20.10
C LYS A 312 -24.56 -21.65 19.54
N ARG A 313 -24.36 -20.90 18.45
CA ARG A 313 -23.05 -20.71 17.80
C ARG A 313 -22.06 -20.00 18.72
N LEU A 314 -22.52 -19.03 19.52
CA LEU A 314 -21.69 -18.27 20.44
C LEU A 314 -21.62 -18.86 21.86
N GLY A 315 -22.25 -20.01 22.09
CA GLY A 315 -22.23 -20.68 23.39
C GLY A 315 -22.95 -19.89 24.50
N VAL A 316 -23.93 -19.06 24.15
CA VAL A 316 -24.72 -18.27 25.09
C VAL A 316 -25.91 -19.10 25.56
N ALA A 317 -26.15 -19.12 26.87
CA ALA A 317 -27.28 -19.87 27.45
C ALA A 317 -28.63 -19.39 26.87
N GLU A 318 -29.61 -20.30 26.84
CA GLU A 318 -30.98 -19.95 26.47
C GLU A 318 -31.55 -18.91 27.45
N PRO A 319 -32.43 -18.01 26.98
CA PRO A 319 -33.08 -17.05 27.86
C PRO A 319 -33.99 -17.70 28.88
N ASP A 320 -34.29 -16.99 29.98
CA ASP A 320 -35.16 -17.49 31.05
C ASP A 320 -36.54 -17.87 30.54
N ALA A 321 -37.17 -18.84 31.23
CA ALA A 321 -38.48 -19.36 30.88
C ALA A 321 -39.52 -18.22 30.77
N GLY A 322 -40.14 -18.09 29.59
CA GLY A 322 -41.11 -17.04 29.28
C GLY A 322 -40.57 -15.85 28.49
N GLN A 323 -39.28 -15.82 28.22
CA GLN A 323 -38.69 -14.83 27.29
C GLN A 323 -38.67 -15.41 25.86
N ASP A 324 -38.81 -14.53 24.87
CA ASP A 324 -38.75 -14.93 23.46
C ASP A 324 -37.29 -15.24 23.05
N PRO A 325 -36.98 -16.52 22.68
CA PRO A 325 -35.62 -16.90 22.27
C PRO A 325 -35.15 -16.23 20.99
N ALA A 326 -36.05 -15.64 20.20
CA ALA A 326 -35.71 -14.90 18.99
C ALA A 326 -35.22 -13.46 19.27
N VAL A 327 -35.27 -12.99 20.51
CA VAL A 327 -34.81 -11.63 20.87
C VAL A 327 -33.29 -11.60 21.02
N TYR A 328 -32.67 -10.61 20.37
CA TYR A 328 -31.26 -10.28 20.51
C TYR A 328 -31.01 -9.52 21.82
N ASP A 329 -30.89 -10.27 22.92
CA ASP A 329 -30.79 -9.75 24.28
C ASP A 329 -29.38 -9.26 24.65
N ALA A 330 -29.23 -8.66 25.85
CA ALA A 330 -27.98 -8.08 26.32
C ALA A 330 -26.86 -9.13 26.50
N ALA A 331 -27.17 -10.37 26.90
CA ALA A 331 -26.18 -11.42 27.05
C ALA A 331 -25.57 -11.80 25.69
N LEU A 332 -26.43 -11.90 24.68
CA LEU A 332 -26.00 -12.20 23.32
C LEU A 332 -25.27 -11.02 22.68
N VAL A 333 -25.65 -9.76 22.98
CA VAL A 333 -24.92 -8.55 22.54
C VAL A 333 -23.48 -8.60 23.03
N THR A 334 -23.26 -8.88 24.31
CA THR A 334 -21.91 -9.00 24.90
C THR A 334 -21.08 -10.08 24.21
N ALA A 335 -21.67 -11.23 23.91
CA ALA A 335 -21.00 -12.32 23.20
C ALA A 335 -20.65 -11.93 21.75
N VAL A 336 -21.55 -11.22 21.07
CA VAL A 336 -21.32 -10.72 19.71
C VAL A 336 -20.19 -9.67 19.69
N GLU A 337 -20.17 -8.73 20.62
CA GLU A 337 -19.08 -7.75 20.73
C GLU A 337 -17.72 -8.42 20.98
N ALA A 338 -17.69 -9.42 21.87
CA ALA A 338 -16.49 -10.21 22.10
C ALA A 338 -16.06 -10.98 20.83
N PHE A 339 -17.01 -11.61 20.13
CA PHE A 339 -16.78 -12.28 18.85
C PHE A 339 -16.26 -11.31 17.78
N GLN A 340 -16.92 -10.17 17.61
CA GLN A 340 -16.49 -9.14 16.67
C GLN A 340 -15.05 -8.68 16.95
N LYS A 341 -14.76 -8.38 18.22
CA LYS A 341 -13.41 -7.99 18.66
C LYS A 341 -12.36 -9.07 18.38
N SER A 342 -12.67 -10.32 18.67
CA SER A 342 -11.74 -11.44 18.44
C SER A 342 -11.48 -11.73 16.96
N ASN A 343 -12.45 -11.38 16.09
CA ASN A 343 -12.37 -11.59 14.65
C ASN A 343 -12.02 -10.31 13.86
N GLY A 344 -11.58 -9.25 14.54
CA GLY A 344 -11.16 -7.99 13.89
C GLY A 344 -12.30 -7.23 13.20
N LEU A 345 -13.52 -7.41 13.67
CA LEU A 345 -14.68 -6.63 13.27
C LEU A 345 -14.87 -5.42 14.22
N SER A 346 -15.66 -4.43 13.79
CA SER A 346 -16.12 -3.38 14.71
C SER A 346 -16.94 -4.00 15.83
N SER A 347 -16.51 -3.80 17.09
CA SER A 347 -17.17 -4.35 18.28
C SER A 347 -18.30 -3.42 18.72
N ASP A 348 -19.33 -3.30 17.88
CA ASP A 348 -20.48 -2.40 18.02
C ASP A 348 -21.79 -3.13 18.38
N GLY A 349 -21.74 -4.45 18.52
CA GLY A 349 -22.88 -5.28 18.77
C GLY A 349 -23.91 -5.33 17.62
N VAL A 350 -23.64 -4.75 16.48
CA VAL A 350 -24.53 -4.80 15.31
C VAL A 350 -24.15 -5.96 14.42
N ILE A 351 -25.09 -6.87 14.16
CA ILE A 351 -24.85 -8.03 13.30
C ILE A 351 -25.27 -7.69 11.88
N GLY A 352 -24.31 -7.22 11.08
CA GLY A 352 -24.47 -7.01 9.64
C GLY A 352 -24.06 -8.25 8.85
N SER A 353 -24.16 -8.16 7.52
CA SER A 353 -23.76 -9.23 6.59
C SER A 353 -22.32 -9.72 6.80
N ARG A 354 -21.40 -8.83 7.15
CA ARG A 354 -20.02 -9.17 7.44
C ARG A 354 -19.86 -10.00 8.72
N THR A 355 -20.59 -9.66 9.78
CA THR A 355 -20.61 -10.44 11.03
C THR A 355 -21.21 -11.82 10.81
N VAL A 356 -22.32 -11.91 10.06
CA VAL A 356 -22.96 -13.17 9.68
C VAL A 356 -22.02 -14.07 8.85
N ALA A 357 -21.33 -13.47 7.88
CA ALA A 357 -20.37 -14.21 7.05
C ALA A 357 -19.27 -14.86 7.91
N VAL A 358 -18.67 -14.10 8.84
CA VAL A 358 -17.64 -14.62 9.75
C VAL A 358 -18.21 -15.68 10.71
N LEU A 359 -19.42 -15.49 11.23
CA LEU A 359 -20.14 -16.50 12.05
C LEU A 359 -20.36 -17.81 11.30
N ASN A 360 -20.60 -17.77 10.01
CA ASN A 360 -20.86 -18.91 9.15
C ASN A 360 -19.60 -19.55 8.56
N GLY A 361 -18.44 -19.19 9.10
CA GLY A 361 -17.19 -19.78 8.63
C GLY A 361 -16.68 -19.20 7.29
N ALA A 362 -17.25 -18.10 6.81
CA ALA A 362 -16.50 -17.24 5.94
C ALA A 362 -15.36 -16.67 6.78
N HIS A 363 -14.39 -17.52 7.05
CA HIS A 363 -13.16 -17.09 7.68
C HIS A 363 -12.61 -16.00 6.76
N ARG A 364 -12.42 -14.78 7.32
CA ARG A 364 -11.53 -13.84 6.66
C ARG A 364 -10.34 -14.70 6.25
N ASP A 365 -10.02 -14.71 4.98
CA ASP A 365 -8.90 -15.48 4.47
C ASP A 365 -7.61 -14.98 5.13
N ILE A 366 -7.42 -15.36 6.40
CA ILE A 366 -6.30 -14.93 7.25
C ILE A 366 -4.98 -15.34 6.61
N GLU A 367 -4.94 -16.53 6.04
CA GLU A 367 -3.76 -17.02 5.35
C GLU A 367 -3.43 -16.15 4.13
N GLY A 368 -4.40 -15.88 3.28
CA GLY A 368 -4.22 -15.00 2.13
C GLY A 368 -3.92 -13.56 2.51
N GLU A 369 -4.50 -13.04 3.59
CA GLU A 369 -4.13 -11.72 4.14
C GLU A 369 -2.65 -11.69 4.55
N ILE A 370 -2.17 -12.70 5.25
CA ILE A 370 -0.76 -12.80 5.66
C ILE A 370 0.14 -12.88 4.43
N ILE A 371 -0.17 -13.77 3.47
CA ILE A 371 0.64 -13.96 2.26
C ILE A 371 0.71 -12.67 1.43
N ALA A 372 -0.42 -11.97 1.24
CA ALA A 372 -0.45 -10.71 0.52
C ALA A 372 0.40 -9.62 1.23
N ASN A 373 0.37 -9.57 2.57
CA ASN A 373 1.21 -8.65 3.32
C ASN A 373 2.69 -9.07 3.31
N MET A 374 3.01 -10.35 3.27
CA MET A 374 4.38 -10.83 3.06
C MET A 374 4.89 -10.43 1.67
N GLU A 375 4.02 -10.44 0.64
CA GLU A 375 4.35 -9.90 -0.69
C GLU A 375 4.65 -8.39 -0.62
N MET A 376 3.82 -7.60 0.09
CA MET A 376 4.07 -6.17 0.30
C MET A 376 5.39 -5.90 1.04
N TRP A 377 5.79 -6.77 1.98
CA TRP A 377 7.10 -6.68 2.64
C TRP A 377 8.28 -6.91 1.69
N ARG A 378 8.13 -7.74 0.65
CA ARG A 378 9.17 -7.95 -0.37
C ARG A 378 9.41 -6.71 -1.23
N TRP A 379 8.45 -5.80 -1.27
CA TRP A 379 8.59 -4.52 -1.97
C TRP A 379 9.30 -3.45 -1.13
N MET A 380 9.43 -3.67 0.18
CA MET A 380 10.19 -2.75 1.04
C MET A 380 11.69 -2.84 0.76
N PRO A 381 12.47 -1.77 1.02
CA PRO A 381 13.91 -1.87 1.06
C PRO A 381 14.34 -2.99 2.01
N ARG A 382 15.35 -3.74 1.63
CA ARG A 382 15.88 -4.80 2.50
C ARG A 382 16.53 -4.26 3.76
N ASP A 383 17.13 -3.06 3.65
CA ASP A 383 17.62 -2.28 4.77
C ASP A 383 16.70 -1.07 4.99
N LEU A 384 15.99 -1.06 6.10
CA LEU A 384 15.14 0.08 6.51
C LEU A 384 15.95 1.20 7.17
N SER A 385 17.27 1.03 7.38
CA SER A 385 18.12 1.87 8.23
C SER A 385 17.89 1.62 9.73
N GLN A 386 18.78 2.14 10.56
CA GLN A 386 18.62 2.15 12.02
C GLN A 386 17.74 3.33 12.47
N ASP A 387 17.74 4.39 11.67
CA ASP A 387 17.01 5.62 11.92
C ASP A 387 16.01 5.84 10.77
N TYR A 388 14.72 5.65 11.05
CA TYR A 388 13.69 5.78 10.02
C TYR A 388 12.32 6.16 10.60
N VAL A 389 11.47 6.66 9.73
CA VAL A 389 10.06 6.92 9.96
C VAL A 389 9.24 5.91 9.15
N LEU A 390 8.30 5.23 9.78
CA LEU A 390 7.38 4.31 9.14
C LEU A 390 5.93 4.79 9.32
N VAL A 391 5.26 5.12 8.23
CA VAL A 391 3.82 5.34 8.21
C VAL A 391 3.15 4.07 7.69
N ASN A 392 2.35 3.42 8.53
CA ASN A 392 1.48 2.34 8.08
C ASN A 392 0.08 2.90 7.78
N ILE A 393 -0.22 3.07 6.51
CA ILE A 393 -1.41 3.76 6.00
C ILE A 393 -2.71 3.14 6.52
N PRO A 394 -2.96 1.80 6.42
CA PRO A 394 -4.21 1.20 6.90
C PRO A 394 -4.36 1.20 8.42
N GLU A 395 -3.27 1.37 9.15
CA GLU A 395 -3.28 1.46 10.61
C GLU A 395 -3.50 2.89 11.10
N PHE A 396 -3.34 3.88 10.21
CA PHE A 396 -3.38 5.30 10.55
C PHE A 396 -2.38 5.68 11.64
N LYS A 397 -1.16 5.15 11.55
CA LYS A 397 -0.08 5.39 12.52
C LYS A 397 1.23 5.73 11.84
N VAL A 398 1.99 6.59 12.48
CA VAL A 398 3.41 6.84 12.20
C VAL A 398 4.25 6.39 13.38
N ARG A 399 5.42 5.82 13.10
CA ARG A 399 6.43 5.41 14.08
C ARG A 399 7.77 6.00 13.70
N VAL A 400 8.51 6.42 14.71
CA VAL A 400 9.92 6.84 14.56
C VAL A 400 10.80 5.81 15.25
N PHE A 401 11.81 5.37 14.52
CA PHE A 401 12.84 4.46 15.02
C PHE A 401 14.17 5.20 15.05
N ARG A 402 14.89 5.06 16.17
CA ARG A 402 16.26 5.59 16.35
C ARG A 402 17.12 4.47 16.93
N HIS A 403 18.28 4.27 16.29
CA HIS A 403 19.19 3.17 16.66
C HIS A 403 18.47 1.80 16.71
N GLY A 404 17.56 1.57 15.77
CA GLY A 404 16.76 0.35 15.67
C GLY A 404 15.63 0.21 16.70
N GLN A 405 15.43 1.18 17.61
CA GLN A 405 14.40 1.15 18.64
C GLN A 405 13.25 2.10 18.29
N LYS A 406 12.01 1.66 18.53
CA LYS A 406 10.83 2.53 18.39
C LYS A 406 10.82 3.56 19.53
N VAL A 407 11.07 4.82 19.21
CA VAL A 407 11.11 5.94 20.16
C VAL A 407 9.82 6.74 20.20
N HIS A 408 9.01 6.69 19.13
CA HIS A 408 7.75 7.44 19.07
C HIS A 408 6.71 6.72 18.22
N GLU A 409 5.43 6.87 18.58
CA GLU A 409 4.28 6.44 17.80
C GLU A 409 3.17 7.48 17.94
N ALA A 410 2.56 7.89 16.81
CA ALA A 410 1.45 8.82 16.79
C ALA A 410 0.37 8.39 15.78
N ARG A 411 -0.86 8.90 15.98
CA ARG A 411 -1.94 8.78 14.99
C ARG A 411 -1.65 9.67 13.79
N VAL A 412 -2.14 9.23 12.61
CA VAL A 412 -2.08 10.06 11.41
C VAL A 412 -3.41 10.09 10.69
N VAL A 413 -3.62 11.16 9.89
CA VAL A 413 -4.66 11.22 8.88
C VAL A 413 -3.99 11.09 7.52
N VAL A 414 -4.46 10.13 6.73
CA VAL A 414 -3.93 9.80 5.38
C VAL A 414 -4.91 10.20 4.28
N GLY A 415 -4.54 10.01 3.03
CA GLY A 415 -5.36 10.31 1.87
C GLY A 415 -6.66 9.52 1.83
N LYS A 416 -7.73 10.16 1.32
CA LYS A 416 -8.99 9.48 1.00
C LYS A 416 -8.81 8.53 -0.19
N ALA A 417 -9.72 7.56 -0.38
CA ALA A 417 -9.62 6.56 -1.43
C ALA A 417 -9.48 7.14 -2.86
N THR A 418 -10.05 8.32 -3.10
CA THR A 418 -9.92 9.05 -4.38
C THR A 418 -8.64 9.85 -4.54
N ASN A 419 -7.89 10.07 -3.45
CA ASN A 419 -6.63 10.80 -3.38
C ASN A 419 -5.71 10.08 -2.41
N GLN A 420 -5.25 8.88 -2.81
CA GLN A 420 -4.52 7.98 -1.95
C GLN A 420 -3.17 8.56 -1.52
N THR A 421 -2.74 8.26 -0.31
CA THR A 421 -1.34 8.45 0.08
C THR A 421 -0.49 7.43 -0.67
N PRO A 422 0.50 7.86 -1.46
CA PRO A 422 1.31 6.94 -2.26
C PRO A 422 2.24 6.09 -1.38
N ILE A 423 2.60 4.92 -1.89
CA ILE A 423 3.46 3.93 -1.20
C ILE A 423 4.85 3.98 -1.82
N PHE A 424 5.80 4.56 -1.09
CA PHE A 424 7.19 4.71 -1.53
C PHE A 424 8.13 4.91 -0.34
N SER A 425 9.43 5.02 -0.61
CA SER A 425 10.43 5.41 0.37
C SER A 425 11.12 6.70 -0.06
N GLY A 426 11.36 7.57 0.90
CA GLY A 426 12.08 8.84 0.73
C GLY A 426 13.09 9.07 1.85
N GLU A 427 13.59 10.30 1.92
CA GLU A 427 14.55 10.71 2.94
C GLU A 427 14.17 12.09 3.48
N MET A 428 13.87 12.18 4.77
CA MET A 428 13.57 13.42 5.46
C MET A 428 14.85 14.23 5.63
N GLN A 429 14.86 15.46 5.13
CA GLN A 429 16.05 16.28 5.06
C GLN A 429 15.92 17.58 5.85
N TYR A 430 14.70 18.12 5.95
CA TYR A 430 14.46 19.39 6.63
C TYR A 430 13.02 19.51 7.10
N LEU A 431 12.79 20.40 8.02
CA LEU A 431 11.49 20.85 8.49
C LEU A 431 11.22 22.25 7.95
N VAL A 432 9.94 22.65 7.90
CA VAL A 432 9.57 24.04 7.65
C VAL A 432 8.62 24.48 8.75
N VAL A 433 9.02 25.52 9.47
CA VAL A 433 8.23 26.15 10.53
C VAL A 433 7.47 27.32 9.93
N ASN A 434 6.25 27.57 10.40
CA ASN A 434 5.30 28.56 9.88
C ASN A 434 5.14 28.46 8.35
N PRO A 435 4.73 27.29 7.83
CA PRO A 435 4.70 27.06 6.38
C PRO A 435 3.60 27.88 5.69
N TYR A 436 3.92 28.42 4.52
CA TYR A 436 2.87 28.70 3.54
C TYR A 436 2.30 27.38 3.01
N TRP A 437 0.99 27.31 2.87
CA TRP A 437 0.36 26.22 2.13
C TRP A 437 0.10 26.64 0.69
N HIS A 438 0.97 26.23 -0.21
CA HIS A 438 0.75 26.36 -1.64
C HIS A 438 -0.30 25.38 -2.10
N VAL A 439 -1.45 25.86 -2.53
CA VAL A 439 -2.60 25.03 -2.86
C VAL A 439 -2.36 24.28 -4.17
N PRO A 440 -2.46 22.92 -4.17
CA PRO A 440 -2.34 22.12 -5.39
C PRO A 440 -3.43 22.47 -6.41
N GLU A 441 -3.09 22.37 -7.71
CA GLU A 441 -4.01 22.70 -8.80
C GLU A 441 -5.33 21.94 -8.73
N SER A 442 -5.27 20.65 -8.37
CA SER A 442 -6.47 19.81 -8.24
C SER A 442 -7.45 20.32 -7.18
N ILE A 443 -6.96 20.88 -6.08
CA ILE A 443 -7.77 21.48 -5.01
C ILE A 443 -8.30 22.83 -5.48
N LYS A 444 -7.45 23.65 -6.10
CA LYS A 444 -7.87 24.94 -6.67
C LYS A 444 -9.07 24.80 -7.60
N ILE A 445 -9.02 23.82 -8.50
CA ILE A 445 -10.06 23.61 -9.51
C ILE A 445 -11.32 22.95 -8.92
N LYS A 446 -11.15 21.87 -8.16
CA LYS A 446 -12.28 21.02 -7.75
C LYS A 446 -13.01 21.55 -6.52
N GLU A 447 -12.30 22.18 -5.61
CA GLU A 447 -12.83 22.57 -4.30
C GLU A 447 -12.93 24.08 -4.14
N MET A 448 -11.91 24.85 -4.53
CA MET A 448 -11.90 26.31 -4.31
C MET A 448 -12.66 27.09 -5.40
N LEU A 449 -12.50 26.75 -6.67
CA LEU A 449 -13.08 27.53 -7.77
C LEU A 449 -14.62 27.73 -7.68
N PRO A 450 -15.42 26.73 -7.27
CA PRO A 450 -16.86 26.95 -7.06
C PRO A 450 -17.16 28.02 -6.00
N GLU A 451 -16.42 28.01 -4.88
CA GLU A 451 -16.58 28.95 -3.78
C GLU A 451 -16.04 30.34 -4.12
N ILE A 452 -14.88 30.40 -4.81
CA ILE A 452 -14.31 31.66 -5.33
C ILE A 452 -15.30 32.34 -6.27
N LYS A 453 -15.98 31.60 -7.17
CA LYS A 453 -16.99 32.14 -8.08
C LYS A 453 -18.21 32.70 -7.33
N ALA A 454 -18.59 32.09 -6.22
CA ALA A 454 -19.72 32.54 -5.40
C ALA A 454 -19.40 33.84 -4.65
N ASP A 455 -18.18 34.03 -4.19
CA ASP A 455 -17.73 35.23 -3.47
C ASP A 455 -16.25 35.57 -3.73
N PRO A 456 -15.92 36.13 -4.88
CA PRO A 456 -14.53 36.41 -5.24
C PRO A 456 -13.82 37.41 -4.31
N ALA A 457 -14.55 38.31 -3.68
CA ALA A 457 -14.00 39.33 -2.80
C ALA A 457 -13.75 38.81 -1.39
N GLY A 458 -14.68 38.06 -0.81
CA GLY A 458 -14.63 37.62 0.57
C GLY A 458 -13.92 36.29 0.78
N TYR A 459 -13.89 35.41 -0.21
CA TYR A 459 -13.32 34.07 -0.08
C TYR A 459 -11.87 34.08 0.42
N PHE A 460 -11.00 34.84 -0.26
CA PHE A 460 -9.57 34.87 0.04
C PHE A 460 -9.28 35.46 1.43
N SER A 461 -9.95 36.55 1.78
CA SER A 461 -9.76 37.21 3.09
C SER A 461 -10.23 36.35 4.26
N ARG A 462 -11.40 35.69 4.13
CA ARG A 462 -11.93 34.83 5.20
C ARG A 462 -11.03 33.61 5.49
N HIS A 463 -10.35 33.11 4.46
CA HIS A 463 -9.55 31.91 4.60
C HIS A 463 -8.03 32.16 4.68
N GLY A 464 -7.60 33.44 4.70
CA GLY A 464 -6.18 33.79 4.76
C GLY A 464 -5.41 33.36 3.53
N TYR A 465 -6.05 33.40 2.35
CA TYR A 465 -5.36 33.09 1.08
C TYR A 465 -4.83 34.35 0.40
N GLU A 466 -3.66 34.20 -0.18
CA GLU A 466 -3.04 35.14 -1.09
C GLU A 466 -3.02 34.58 -2.50
N VAL A 467 -3.20 35.48 -3.49
CA VAL A 467 -3.11 35.11 -4.91
C VAL A 467 -1.83 35.75 -5.49
N THR A 468 -1.08 34.93 -6.23
CA THR A 468 0.17 35.35 -6.85
C THR A 468 0.14 35.08 -8.36
N TYR A 469 0.74 35.98 -9.12
CA TYR A 469 1.03 35.79 -10.54
C TYR A 469 2.49 36.19 -10.79
N ASP A 470 3.25 35.31 -11.39
CA ASP A 470 4.70 35.48 -11.59
C ASP A 470 5.44 35.89 -10.32
N GLY A 471 5.08 35.27 -9.19
CA GLY A 471 5.66 35.52 -7.87
C GLY A 471 5.21 36.82 -7.17
N GLN A 472 4.44 37.69 -7.84
CA GLN A 472 3.93 38.92 -7.28
C GLN A 472 2.51 38.74 -6.72
N LEU A 473 2.22 39.35 -5.57
CA LEU A 473 0.87 39.43 -5.03
C LEU A 473 -0.04 40.23 -5.97
N ILE A 474 -1.21 39.69 -6.25
CA ILE A 474 -2.24 40.32 -7.06
C ILE A 474 -3.57 40.37 -6.35
N ASP A 475 -4.36 41.40 -6.64
CA ASP A 475 -5.70 41.58 -6.09
C ASP A 475 -6.67 40.55 -6.72
N PRO A 476 -7.22 39.58 -5.94
CA PRO A 476 -8.12 38.56 -6.45
C PRO A 476 -9.44 39.11 -7.01
N THR A 477 -9.85 40.32 -6.62
CA THR A 477 -11.08 40.95 -7.10
C THR A 477 -10.99 41.44 -8.54
N ARG A 478 -9.77 41.54 -9.09
CA ARG A 478 -9.51 41.94 -10.48
C ARG A 478 -9.48 40.75 -11.46
N ILE A 479 -9.68 39.55 -10.97
CA ILE A 479 -9.61 38.33 -11.77
C ILE A 479 -11.01 37.86 -12.12
N ILE A 480 -11.26 37.58 -13.39
CA ILE A 480 -12.43 36.83 -13.81
C ILE A 480 -12.13 35.34 -13.56
N TRP A 481 -12.74 34.79 -12.52
CA TRP A 481 -12.46 33.44 -12.06
C TRP A 481 -13.11 32.38 -12.93
N ASP A 482 -12.29 31.71 -13.70
CA ASP A 482 -12.59 30.50 -14.43
C ASP A 482 -11.47 29.45 -14.22
N GLU A 483 -11.59 28.30 -14.87
CA GLU A 483 -10.59 27.24 -14.75
C GLU A 483 -9.21 27.66 -15.27
N ASN A 484 -9.15 28.50 -16.31
CA ASN A 484 -7.88 28.97 -16.88
C ASN A 484 -7.20 29.96 -15.93
N ALA A 485 -7.96 30.89 -15.37
CA ALA A 485 -7.44 31.85 -14.39
C ALA A 485 -6.88 31.13 -13.16
N VAL A 486 -7.60 30.13 -12.61
CA VAL A 486 -7.16 29.33 -11.46
C VAL A 486 -5.87 28.56 -11.76
N LYS A 487 -5.69 28.05 -12.98
CA LYS A 487 -4.45 27.38 -13.39
C LYS A 487 -3.28 28.37 -13.53
N ALA A 488 -3.56 29.56 -14.03
CA ALA A 488 -2.54 30.56 -14.30
C ALA A 488 -1.95 31.22 -13.04
N VAL A 489 -2.69 31.23 -11.92
CA VAL A 489 -2.26 31.90 -10.69
C VAL A 489 -1.80 30.91 -9.61
N GLY A 490 -0.89 31.35 -8.76
CA GLY A 490 -0.58 30.71 -7.49
C GLY A 490 -1.63 31.12 -6.44
N ILE A 491 -2.13 30.16 -5.66
CA ILE A 491 -2.92 30.43 -4.45
C ILE A 491 -2.15 29.82 -3.29
N ARG A 492 -1.93 30.60 -2.24
CA ARG A 492 -1.27 30.13 -1.02
C ARG A 492 -1.98 30.63 0.22
N GLN A 493 -2.03 29.80 1.26
CA GLN A 493 -2.51 30.21 2.57
C GLN A 493 -1.33 30.71 3.41
N VAL A 494 -1.51 31.85 4.07
CA VAL A 494 -0.46 32.42 4.92
C VAL A 494 -0.21 31.59 6.18
N PRO A 495 0.99 31.66 6.79
CA PRO A 495 1.24 31.07 8.11
C PRO A 495 0.25 31.52 9.16
N GLY A 496 -0.07 30.66 10.12
CA GLY A 496 -0.95 31.00 11.24
C GLY A 496 -1.79 29.80 11.71
N GLU A 497 -2.58 30.02 12.76
CA GLU A 497 -3.39 29.01 13.42
C GLU A 497 -4.41 28.32 12.51
N ALA A 498 -4.93 29.03 11.50
CA ALA A 498 -5.89 28.52 10.54
C ALA A 498 -5.23 27.84 9.33
N ASN A 499 -3.91 27.85 9.23
CA ASN A 499 -3.21 27.25 8.09
C ASN A 499 -3.44 25.74 8.05
N ALA A 500 -3.82 25.21 6.90
CA ALA A 500 -4.12 23.79 6.71
C ALA A 500 -2.94 22.86 7.05
N LEU A 501 -1.69 23.38 7.00
CA LEU A 501 -0.47 22.65 7.37
C LEU A 501 -0.06 22.85 8.84
N GLY A 502 -0.84 23.63 9.62
CA GLY A 502 -0.50 24.00 10.99
C GLY A 502 0.83 24.75 11.08
N HIS A 503 1.59 24.54 12.14
CA HIS A 503 2.82 25.27 12.44
C HIS A 503 4.08 24.65 11.83
N ILE A 504 4.03 23.39 11.37
CA ILE A 504 5.24 22.67 10.93
C ILE A 504 4.93 21.61 9.87
N LYS A 505 5.82 21.50 8.88
CA LYS A 505 5.85 20.41 7.92
C LYS A 505 7.23 19.73 7.87
N PHE A 506 7.26 18.43 7.63
CA PHE A 506 8.44 17.57 7.61
C PHE A 506 8.67 17.10 6.18
N MET A 507 9.79 17.52 5.62
CA MET A 507 10.04 17.44 4.18
C MET A 507 10.99 16.30 3.82
N PHE A 508 10.51 15.41 2.98
CA PHE A 508 11.28 14.36 2.28
C PHE A 508 11.02 14.50 0.77
N PRO A 509 11.85 15.24 0.05
CA PRO A 509 11.64 15.54 -1.36
C PRO A 509 11.34 14.28 -2.18
N ASN A 510 10.27 14.29 -2.96
CA ASN A 510 9.80 13.16 -3.74
C ASN A 510 8.92 13.60 -4.92
N GLN A 511 8.73 12.70 -5.90
CA GLN A 511 7.95 12.97 -7.12
C GLN A 511 6.43 13.12 -6.88
N HIS A 512 5.92 12.73 -5.70
CA HIS A 512 4.50 12.78 -5.37
C HIS A 512 4.11 14.09 -4.66
N ALA A 513 5.08 14.96 -4.35
CA ALA A 513 4.89 16.16 -3.55
C ALA A 513 4.17 15.92 -2.20
N VAL A 514 4.40 14.75 -1.58
CA VAL A 514 3.84 14.34 -0.29
C VAL A 514 4.82 14.66 0.83
N TYR A 515 4.31 15.11 1.95
CA TYR A 515 5.04 15.39 3.18
C TYR A 515 4.21 15.05 4.40
N LEU A 516 4.84 14.98 5.59
CA LEU A 516 4.14 14.92 6.86
C LEU A 516 3.97 16.34 7.40
N HIS A 517 2.85 16.64 8.07
CA HIS A 517 2.59 18.00 8.56
C HIS A 517 1.62 18.03 9.74
N ASP A 518 1.60 19.16 10.40
CA ASP A 518 0.64 19.54 11.40
C ASP A 518 -0.74 19.85 10.79
N THR A 519 -1.76 20.10 11.61
CA THR A 519 -3.10 20.48 11.14
C THR A 519 -3.91 21.14 12.27
N PRO A 520 -4.71 22.17 11.99
CA PRO A 520 -5.67 22.70 12.94
C PRO A 520 -6.86 21.75 13.20
N LEU A 521 -7.13 20.82 12.29
CA LEU A 521 -8.28 19.89 12.37
C LEU A 521 -8.00 18.70 13.29
N ARG A 522 -7.73 18.97 14.57
CA ARG A 522 -7.37 17.95 15.57
C ARG A 522 -8.47 16.91 15.81
N SER A 523 -9.73 17.27 15.63
CA SER A 523 -10.88 16.36 15.82
C SER A 523 -10.85 15.14 14.91
N LEU A 524 -10.17 15.22 13.76
CA LEU A 524 -10.04 14.11 12.82
C LEU A 524 -9.24 12.93 13.39
N PHE A 525 -8.33 13.18 14.34
CA PHE A 525 -7.57 12.12 14.99
C PHE A 525 -8.42 11.23 15.92
N ASN A 526 -9.61 11.69 16.31
CA ASN A 526 -10.55 10.93 17.13
C ASN A 526 -11.46 10.00 16.32
N ARG A 527 -11.35 10.01 14.99
CA ARG A 527 -12.09 9.10 14.11
C ARG A 527 -11.38 7.75 14.03
N ASP A 528 -12.15 6.67 13.89
CA ASP A 528 -11.61 5.32 13.70
C ASP A 528 -10.96 5.20 12.31
N VAL A 529 -11.66 5.62 11.27
CA VAL A 529 -11.13 5.74 9.91
C VAL A 529 -10.62 7.16 9.72
N ARG A 530 -9.33 7.30 9.43
CA ARG A 530 -8.66 8.61 9.28
C ARG A 530 -8.11 8.81 7.87
N ALA A 531 -8.96 8.58 6.87
CA ALA A 531 -8.65 8.70 5.44
C ALA A 531 -9.34 9.96 4.86
N PHE A 532 -8.81 11.16 5.15
CA PHE A 532 -9.46 12.43 4.82
C PHE A 532 -8.60 13.40 4.02
N SER A 533 -7.26 13.18 3.93
CA SER A 533 -6.36 14.11 3.24
C SER A 533 -6.38 13.92 1.71
N HIS A 534 -5.67 14.79 1.00
CA HIS A 534 -5.43 14.70 -0.44
C HIS A 534 -4.11 13.98 -0.80
N GLY A 535 -3.62 13.14 0.10
CA GLY A 535 -2.41 12.33 -0.09
C GLY A 535 -1.32 12.62 0.93
N CYS A 536 -1.17 13.85 1.44
CA CYS A 536 -0.25 14.18 2.53
C CYS A 536 -0.67 13.53 3.85
N VAL A 537 0.25 13.41 4.78
CA VAL A 537 0.07 12.74 6.07
C VAL A 537 0.03 13.78 7.19
N ARG A 538 -1.15 13.94 7.83
CA ARG A 538 -1.28 14.81 9.02
C ARG A 538 -0.87 14.02 10.25
N VAL A 539 -0.04 14.62 11.09
CA VAL A 539 0.51 13.97 12.30
C VAL A 539 -0.16 14.53 13.55
N ASP A 540 -0.62 13.64 14.41
CA ASP A 540 -1.11 14.00 15.75
C ASP A 540 0.09 14.26 16.66
N ASP A 541 0.04 15.32 17.45
CA ASP A 541 1.16 15.82 18.25
C ASP A 541 2.47 15.98 17.44
N PRO A 542 2.51 16.91 16.48
CA PRO A 542 3.66 17.10 15.62
C PRO A 542 4.92 17.55 16.37
N MET A 543 4.78 18.09 17.61
CA MET A 543 5.95 18.48 18.41
C MET A 543 6.62 17.27 19.07
N ALA A 544 5.87 16.31 19.59
CA ALA A 544 6.44 15.06 20.05
C ALA A 544 7.05 14.25 18.89
N PHE A 545 6.43 14.31 17.70
CA PHE A 545 7.03 13.74 16.50
C PHE A 545 8.33 14.45 16.10
N ALA A 546 8.36 15.80 16.16
CA ALA A 546 9.57 16.59 15.90
C ALA A 546 10.70 16.26 16.91
N ASP A 547 10.37 16.05 18.19
CA ASP A 547 11.34 15.66 19.21
C ASP A 547 12.03 14.33 18.87
N ALA A 548 11.23 13.34 18.47
CA ALA A 548 11.77 12.04 18.04
C ALA A 548 12.61 12.13 16.75
N VAL A 549 12.21 12.98 15.79
CA VAL A 549 12.97 13.22 14.57
C VAL A 549 14.29 13.94 14.86
N LEU A 550 14.29 14.91 15.76
CA LEU A 550 15.46 15.72 16.12
C LEU A 550 16.32 15.09 17.22
N GLN A 551 16.01 13.88 17.67
CA GLN A 551 16.80 13.22 18.72
C GLN A 551 18.27 13.17 18.33
N GLY A 552 19.13 13.81 19.16
CA GLY A 552 20.56 13.90 18.91
C GLY A 552 20.98 14.96 17.89
N ASP A 553 20.06 15.80 17.41
CA ASP A 553 20.43 16.93 16.54
C ASP A 553 21.19 17.99 17.34
N PRO A 554 22.40 18.41 16.90
CA PRO A 554 23.25 19.33 17.66
C PRO A 554 22.73 20.77 17.65
N GLN A 555 21.87 21.13 16.71
CA GLN A 555 21.45 22.52 16.50
C GLN A 555 20.00 22.75 16.92
N TRP A 556 19.11 21.78 16.69
CA TRP A 556 17.68 21.94 16.79
C TRP A 556 17.08 21.14 17.94
N THR A 557 16.14 21.77 18.65
CA THR A 557 15.33 21.17 19.71
C THR A 557 13.89 21.70 19.57
N VAL A 558 12.93 20.98 20.14
CA VAL A 558 11.52 21.41 20.13
C VAL A 558 11.31 22.82 20.71
N PRO A 559 11.92 23.20 21.84
CA PRO A 559 11.79 24.59 22.34
C PRO A 559 12.29 25.65 21.36
N LYS A 560 13.37 25.37 20.62
CA LYS A 560 13.86 26.30 19.59
C LYS A 560 12.88 26.42 18.40
N LEU A 561 12.24 25.32 17.99
CA LEU A 561 11.23 25.35 16.94
C LEU A 561 10.00 26.15 17.38
N GLN A 562 9.53 25.88 18.61
CA GLN A 562 8.37 26.58 19.16
C GLN A 562 8.59 28.09 19.34
N ALA A 563 9.82 28.49 19.66
CA ALA A 563 10.17 29.91 19.76
C ALA A 563 10.10 30.66 18.42
N MET A 564 10.01 29.95 17.29
CA MET A 564 9.83 30.55 15.97
C MET A 564 8.36 30.67 15.54
N PHE A 565 7.42 30.07 16.28
CA PHE A 565 6.00 30.10 15.92
C PHE A 565 5.45 31.52 15.88
N GLY A 566 4.57 31.78 14.91
CA GLY A 566 4.01 33.11 14.68
C GLY A 566 4.93 34.07 13.91
N GLY A 567 6.12 33.63 13.51
CA GLY A 567 7.04 34.37 12.67
C GLY A 567 6.92 34.00 11.18
N ASP A 568 7.94 34.37 10.40
CA ASP A 568 8.04 34.03 8.99
C ASP A 568 8.26 32.54 8.74
N GLU A 569 7.94 32.09 7.52
CA GLU A 569 8.28 30.73 7.08
C GLU A 569 9.79 30.50 7.16
N LYS A 570 10.20 29.44 7.83
CA LYS A 570 11.61 29.12 8.02
C LYS A 570 11.92 27.66 7.77
N ARG A 571 12.90 27.43 6.91
CA ARG A 571 13.51 26.12 6.69
C ARG A 571 14.49 25.79 7.82
N VAL A 572 14.44 24.56 8.30
CA VAL A 572 15.26 23.99 9.37
C VAL A 572 15.86 22.69 8.84
N ASP A 573 17.11 22.74 8.42
CA ASP A 573 17.82 21.55 7.95
C ASP A 573 18.22 20.68 9.15
N ILE A 574 17.93 19.37 9.07
CA ILE A 574 18.23 18.41 10.15
C ILE A 574 19.60 17.77 9.89
N ALA A 575 20.38 17.60 10.95
CA ALA A 575 21.75 17.08 10.85
C ALA A 575 21.76 15.58 10.44
N THR A 576 20.81 14.80 10.92
CA THR A 576 20.66 13.38 10.59
C THR A 576 19.43 13.18 9.73
N HIS A 577 19.62 12.85 8.46
CA HIS A 577 18.52 12.50 7.57
C HIS A 577 17.93 11.15 7.95
N LEU A 578 16.59 11.07 7.99
CA LEU A 578 15.89 9.83 8.30
C LEU A 578 15.23 9.26 7.04
N LYS A 579 15.36 7.94 6.85
CA LYS A 579 14.55 7.27 5.83
C LYS A 579 13.07 7.37 6.22
N VAL A 580 12.21 7.64 5.25
CA VAL A 580 10.75 7.69 5.43
C VAL A 580 10.13 6.63 4.56
N HIS A 581 9.40 5.72 5.16
CA HIS A 581 8.69 4.65 4.48
C HIS A 581 7.19 4.83 4.64
N LEU A 582 6.49 5.16 3.55
CA LEU A 582 5.05 5.09 3.48
C LEU A 582 4.69 3.67 3.05
N ALA A 583 4.10 2.89 3.94
CA ALA A 583 3.81 1.47 3.77
C ALA A 583 2.31 1.18 3.91
N TYR A 584 1.89 0.03 3.39
CA TYR A 584 0.49 -0.38 3.39
C TYR A 584 0.38 -1.83 3.87
N PHE A 585 0.31 -2.00 5.18
CA PHE A 585 0.17 -3.32 5.80
C PHE A 585 -1.17 -3.43 6.51
N THR A 586 -2.07 -4.25 5.96
CA THR A 586 -3.35 -4.57 6.59
C THR A 586 -3.22 -5.70 7.60
N ALA A 587 -2.26 -6.59 7.45
CA ALA A 587 -1.94 -7.63 8.42
C ALA A 587 -0.50 -7.46 8.91
N PHE A 588 -0.31 -7.43 10.23
CA PHE A 588 0.98 -7.36 10.89
C PHE A 588 0.89 -7.97 12.29
N VAL A 589 2.03 -8.39 12.82
CA VAL A 589 2.11 -8.93 14.20
C VAL A 589 2.65 -7.81 15.10
N ASP A 590 1.90 -7.48 16.15
CA ASP A 590 2.28 -6.44 17.11
C ASP A 590 3.42 -6.87 18.04
N ASP A 591 3.87 -5.97 18.91
CA ASP A 591 4.95 -6.22 19.86
C ASP A 591 4.58 -7.30 20.90
N GLY A 592 3.30 -7.55 21.12
CA GLY A 592 2.78 -8.64 21.97
C GLY A 592 2.68 -10.00 21.25
N GLY A 593 3.09 -10.10 19.98
CA GLY A 593 3.02 -11.33 19.18
C GLY A 593 1.62 -11.63 18.62
N LYS A 594 0.67 -10.70 18.73
CA LYS A 594 -0.71 -10.89 18.26
C LYS A 594 -0.88 -10.38 16.84
N LEU A 595 -1.52 -11.20 15.98
CA LEU A 595 -1.91 -10.78 14.64
C LEU A 595 -2.94 -9.65 14.72
N GLN A 596 -2.61 -8.54 14.09
CA GLN A 596 -3.48 -7.39 13.90
C GLN A 596 -3.91 -7.34 12.44
N ILE A 597 -5.19 -7.08 12.21
CA ILE A 597 -5.73 -6.92 10.86
C ILE A 597 -6.48 -5.61 10.76
N ARG A 598 -6.27 -4.89 9.66
CA ARG A 598 -6.88 -3.59 9.34
C ARG A 598 -7.69 -3.69 8.04
N ASP A 599 -8.55 -2.74 7.82
CA ASP A 599 -9.32 -2.65 6.58
C ASP A 599 -8.44 -2.26 5.40
N ASP A 600 -8.72 -2.85 4.25
CA ASP A 600 -8.05 -2.55 2.98
C ASP A 600 -8.67 -1.29 2.34
N ILE A 601 -8.38 -0.12 2.95
CA ILE A 601 -9.03 1.17 2.62
C ILE A 601 -8.82 1.65 1.19
N TYR A 602 -7.83 1.10 0.48
CA TYR A 602 -7.53 1.42 -0.92
C TYR A 602 -7.72 0.24 -1.87
N GLY A 603 -8.05 -0.95 -1.36
CA GLY A 603 -8.24 -2.16 -2.16
C GLY A 603 -6.94 -2.82 -2.66
N HIS A 604 -5.79 -2.41 -2.14
CA HIS A 604 -4.49 -2.91 -2.61
C HIS A 604 -4.25 -4.37 -2.26
N ILE A 605 -4.65 -4.82 -1.07
CA ILE A 605 -4.47 -6.21 -0.66
C ILE A 605 -5.34 -7.16 -1.48
N GLN A 606 -6.57 -6.77 -1.76
CA GLN A 606 -7.44 -7.54 -2.66
C GLN A 606 -6.83 -7.65 -4.07
N ALA A 607 -6.26 -6.55 -4.58
CA ALA A 607 -5.57 -6.56 -5.87
C ALA A 607 -4.32 -7.46 -5.86
N VAL A 608 -3.52 -7.44 -4.78
CA VAL A 608 -2.37 -8.33 -4.60
C VAL A 608 -2.81 -9.79 -4.53
N LYS A 609 -3.82 -10.14 -3.74
CA LYS A 609 -4.37 -11.50 -3.66
C LYS A 609 -4.80 -12.00 -5.04
N LYS A 610 -5.52 -11.17 -5.79
CA LYS A 610 -5.92 -11.47 -7.17
C LYS A 610 -4.71 -11.71 -8.09
N ALA A 611 -3.69 -10.85 -8.03
CA ALA A 611 -2.48 -10.97 -8.83
C ALA A 611 -1.65 -12.21 -8.47
N LEU A 612 -1.71 -12.66 -7.22
CA LEU A 612 -1.10 -13.90 -6.75
C LEU A 612 -1.88 -15.16 -7.16
N GLY A 613 -3.04 -15.02 -7.81
CA GLY A 613 -3.91 -16.14 -8.18
C GLY A 613 -4.72 -16.72 -7.03
N MET A 614 -4.88 -15.98 -5.94
CA MET A 614 -5.70 -16.40 -4.81
C MET A 614 -7.16 -16.13 -5.11
N SER A 615 -8.00 -17.15 -4.95
CA SER A 615 -9.45 -17.02 -5.15
C SER A 615 -10.03 -15.97 -4.20
N GLN A 616 -10.97 -15.16 -4.70
CA GLN A 616 -11.82 -14.38 -3.82
C GLN A 616 -12.84 -15.34 -3.18
N VAL A 617 -12.80 -15.45 -1.87
CA VAL A 617 -13.85 -16.10 -1.10
C VAL A 617 -14.96 -15.08 -0.84
#